data_ed8996ade8180457346298ab488a235c
#
_entry.id   ed8996ade8180457346298ab488a235c
#
_cell.length_a   1.000
_cell.length_b   1.000
_cell.length_c   1.000
_cell.angle_alpha   90.00
_cell.angle_beta   90.00
_cell.angle_gamma   90.00
#
_symmetry.space_group_name_H-M   'P 1'
#
loop_
_entity.id
_entity.type
_entity.pdbx_description
1 polymer ?
#
loop_
_entity_poly.entity_id
_entity_poly.type
_entity_poly.pdbx_seq_one_letter_code
_entity_poly.pdbx_strand_id
1 'polypeptide(L)'
;MYPRPLVTMDAHQIDRRGFLGAALATSLPWPALLQSPPPAPGVSDLAGRPPNPPAWRVDPWLYDMTFRVQVLGIPAFQEGEVASNTETMRLTTNRLVLSMSTLDTWSRVDPASIRATATLTGGPRKSIPVSMADSLGGTRLVTLDTGAVSCQSIQWELQWRVQVWSSLVDEGQAQRATWPRSWPAEVEPWLKPSVAIESDDPRFAQHVQSVSGGTLKDVPIWLATKDLVRHTVLWFRGIDSFGNITDTTATRGFQLQGAASAMESRKGSVYDLCAACVATLRAAGIPARPVLGMIEAPQGTITGGMPQFRLGCWAEAYLPGAGWMPFDPDRIFVNGAKSLDVLKPWERFGTWAYLNYRAPISHDFLPAMQPQPPVQYPGMWGWIRAGGIDPSCQLMDYLTCVMLDRGVGQWDPGPVPRIPPAYLLRGPKPRN
;
A
#
# COMPACT_ATOMS: atom_id res chain seq x y z
N MET A 1 -33.02 39.06 -6.01
CA MET A 1 -31.96 39.71 -5.22
C MET A 1 -32.22 39.44 -3.76
N TYR A 2 -31.73 38.34 -3.20
CA TYR A 2 -31.78 38.04 -1.78
C TYR A 2 -30.40 37.51 -1.37
N PRO A 3 -29.72 38.05 -0.38
CA PRO A 3 -28.45 37.54 0.08
C PRO A 3 -28.68 36.34 1.01
N ARG A 4 -27.94 35.25 0.78
CA ARG A 4 -27.82 34.11 1.70
C ARG A 4 -26.81 34.47 2.80
N PRO A 5 -27.09 34.16 4.08
CA PRO A 5 -26.12 34.34 5.13
C PRO A 5 -25.02 33.29 5.07
N LEU A 6 -23.79 33.75 5.20
CA LEU A 6 -22.59 32.91 5.47
C LEU A 6 -22.75 32.32 6.87
N VAL A 7 -22.87 31.01 6.94
CA VAL A 7 -22.72 30.28 8.20
C VAL A 7 -21.23 30.05 8.42
N THR A 8 -20.63 30.83 9.28
CA THR A 8 -19.31 30.53 9.85
C THR A 8 -19.46 29.35 10.79
N MET A 9 -18.91 28.20 10.40
CA MET A 9 -18.72 27.08 11.33
C MET A 9 -17.50 27.38 12.19
N ASP A 10 -17.74 27.66 13.46
CA ASP A 10 -16.71 27.70 14.49
C ASP A 10 -16.02 26.35 14.59
N ALA A 11 -14.70 26.40 14.51
CA ALA A 11 -13.84 25.26 14.78
C ALA A 11 -13.93 24.92 16.28
N HIS A 12 -14.77 23.97 16.64
CA HIS A 12 -14.74 23.40 17.98
C HIS A 12 -13.38 22.76 18.23
N GLN A 13 -12.64 23.36 19.12
CA GLN A 13 -11.49 22.78 19.79
C GLN A 13 -11.92 21.43 20.40
N ILE A 14 -11.48 20.34 19.79
CA ILE A 14 -11.60 19.01 20.41
C ILE A 14 -10.60 18.97 21.56
N ASP A 15 -11.14 19.07 22.76
CA ASP A 15 -10.39 18.91 24.02
C ASP A 15 -9.71 17.54 24.05
N ARG A 16 -8.38 17.54 23.97
CA ARG A 16 -7.53 16.33 23.96
C ARG A 16 -7.48 15.58 25.29
N ARG A 17 -8.18 16.04 26.33
CA ARG A 17 -8.16 15.46 27.68
C ARG A 17 -9.27 14.44 27.96
N GLY A 18 -10.27 14.31 27.08
CA GLY A 18 -11.43 13.43 27.26
C GLY A 18 -11.26 11.98 26.82
N PHE A 19 -10.13 11.61 26.20
CA PHE A 19 -9.96 10.27 25.56
C PHE A 19 -9.18 9.24 26.40
N LEU A 20 -8.96 9.51 27.70
CA LEU A 20 -8.21 8.64 28.60
C LEU A 20 -9.11 7.85 29.60
N GLY A 21 -10.36 7.68 29.30
CA GLY A 21 -11.24 7.00 30.24
C GLY A 21 -12.34 6.18 29.60
N ALA A 22 -12.02 5.05 28.99
CA ALA A 22 -12.89 3.86 28.85
C ALA A 22 -12.31 2.81 27.86
N ALA A 23 -11.05 2.44 28.02
CA ALA A 23 -10.59 1.16 27.50
C ALA A 23 -10.74 0.13 28.64
N LEU A 24 -11.95 -0.33 28.89
CA LEU A 24 -12.17 -1.61 29.50
C LEU A 24 -11.64 -2.66 28.50
N ALA A 25 -10.36 -2.97 28.64
CA ALA A 25 -9.78 -4.15 28.05
C ALA A 25 -10.50 -5.36 28.64
N THR A 26 -11.54 -5.85 27.95
CA THR A 26 -11.93 -7.23 28.07
C THR A 26 -10.75 -8.03 27.55
N SER A 27 -9.88 -8.44 28.46
CA SER A 27 -8.88 -9.46 28.22
C SER A 27 -9.63 -10.74 27.87
N LEU A 28 -9.87 -10.97 26.59
CA LEU A 28 -10.20 -12.29 26.10
C LEU A 28 -9.01 -13.16 26.46
N PRO A 29 -9.21 -14.26 27.23
CA PRO A 29 -8.13 -15.18 27.52
C PRO A 29 -7.63 -15.73 26.20
N TRP A 30 -6.35 -15.53 25.88
CA TRP A 30 -5.68 -16.26 24.82
C TRP A 30 -5.97 -17.73 25.02
N PRO A 31 -6.43 -18.46 23.99
CA PRO A 31 -6.63 -19.88 24.13
C PRO A 31 -5.30 -20.49 24.56
N ALA A 32 -5.33 -21.17 25.68
CA ALA A 32 -4.19 -21.91 26.25
C ALA A 32 -3.86 -23.11 25.35
N LEU A 33 -3.30 -22.86 24.18
CA LEU A 33 -2.52 -23.81 23.41
C LEU A 33 -1.06 -23.74 23.84
N LEU A 34 -0.81 -23.62 25.14
CA LEU A 34 0.45 -23.94 25.75
C LEU A 34 0.50 -25.46 25.93
N GLN A 35 0.72 -26.20 24.84
CA GLN A 35 1.37 -27.46 24.94
C GLN A 35 2.73 -27.19 25.62
N SER A 36 3.05 -27.97 26.63
CA SER A 36 4.33 -27.90 27.32
C SER A 36 5.46 -27.78 26.32
N PRO A 37 6.36 -26.79 26.48
CA PRO A 37 7.46 -26.62 25.52
C PRO A 37 8.21 -27.96 25.46
N PRO A 38 8.59 -28.42 24.25
CA PRO A 38 9.45 -29.58 24.12
C PRO A 38 10.71 -29.33 24.95
N PRO A 39 11.31 -30.41 25.53
CA PRO A 39 12.52 -30.25 26.30
C PRO A 39 13.55 -29.46 25.52
N ALA A 40 14.23 -28.52 26.17
CA ALA A 40 15.21 -27.68 25.55
C ALA A 40 16.24 -28.57 24.83
N PRO A 41 16.48 -28.38 23.53
CA PRO A 41 17.49 -29.15 22.79
C PRO A 41 18.82 -28.98 23.48
N GLY A 42 19.55 -30.09 23.63
CA GLY A 42 20.88 -30.09 24.21
C GLY A 42 21.78 -29.12 23.46
N VAL A 43 22.77 -28.54 24.14
CA VAL A 43 23.68 -27.49 23.62
C VAL A 43 24.40 -27.91 22.33
N SER A 44 24.49 -29.23 22.05
CA SER A 44 25.08 -29.78 20.83
C SER A 44 24.25 -29.56 19.55
N ASP A 45 22.93 -29.32 19.67
CA ASP A 45 22.04 -29.11 18.50
C ASP A 45 22.03 -27.70 17.96
N LEU A 46 22.72 -26.76 18.61
CA LEU A 46 22.81 -25.37 18.18
C LEU A 46 23.94 -25.11 17.17
N ALA A 47 24.93 -26.01 17.08
CA ALA A 47 26.03 -25.91 16.14
C ALA A 47 25.54 -26.29 14.73
N GLY A 48 25.18 -25.30 13.91
CA GLY A 48 24.75 -25.50 12.53
C GLY A 48 23.33 -24.95 12.21
N ARG A 49 22.56 -24.49 13.19
CA ARG A 49 21.34 -23.74 12.91
C ARG A 49 21.67 -22.38 12.31
N PRO A 50 21.07 -22.03 11.16
CA PRO A 50 21.23 -20.67 10.64
C PRO A 50 20.77 -19.68 11.72
N PRO A 51 21.43 -18.53 11.88
CA PRO A 51 21.04 -17.52 12.85
C PRO A 51 19.55 -17.17 12.66
N ASN A 52 18.86 -16.87 13.76
CA ASN A 52 17.46 -16.43 13.68
C ASN A 52 17.38 -15.23 12.73
N PRO A 53 16.38 -15.20 11.83
CA PRO A 53 16.18 -14.02 11.01
C PRO A 53 15.85 -12.82 11.90
N PRO A 54 16.20 -11.59 11.51
CA PRO A 54 15.84 -10.40 12.28
C PRO A 54 14.35 -10.07 12.23
N ALA A 55 13.53 -10.79 11.47
CA ALA A 55 12.10 -10.54 11.32
C ALA A 55 11.27 -11.83 11.24
N TRP A 56 10.05 -11.77 11.76
CA TRP A 56 9.08 -12.87 11.79
C TRP A 56 7.71 -12.41 11.35
N ARG A 57 7.01 -13.31 10.64
CA ARG A 57 5.58 -13.21 10.36
C ARG A 57 4.79 -13.71 11.56
N VAL A 58 3.85 -12.92 12.05
CA VAL A 58 2.95 -13.28 13.14
C VAL A 58 1.51 -12.95 12.78
N ASP A 59 0.55 -13.52 13.47
CA ASP A 59 -0.88 -13.22 13.36
C ASP A 59 -1.42 -13.26 11.92
N PRO A 60 -1.45 -14.46 11.28
CA PRO A 60 -1.96 -14.60 9.92
C PRO A 60 -3.45 -14.24 9.83
N TRP A 61 -3.83 -13.50 8.78
CA TRP A 61 -5.18 -13.07 8.51
C TRP A 61 -5.55 -13.26 7.05
N LEU A 62 -6.81 -13.55 6.75
CA LEU A 62 -7.29 -13.80 5.40
C LEU A 62 -8.30 -12.76 4.96
N TYR A 63 -8.18 -12.31 3.73
CA TYR A 63 -9.15 -11.44 3.07
C TYR A 63 -9.52 -11.95 1.69
N ASP A 64 -10.79 -11.80 1.33
CA ASP A 64 -11.24 -11.88 -0.05
C ASP A 64 -11.29 -10.45 -0.62
N MET A 65 -10.54 -10.23 -1.67
CA MET A 65 -10.40 -8.94 -2.34
C MET A 65 -11.27 -8.90 -3.58
N THR A 66 -11.91 -7.77 -3.82
CA THR A 66 -12.63 -7.48 -5.08
C THR A 66 -12.18 -6.11 -5.59
N PHE A 67 -11.61 -6.08 -6.77
CA PHE A 67 -11.24 -4.87 -7.48
C PHE A 67 -12.14 -4.73 -8.69
N ARG A 68 -12.89 -3.64 -8.76
CA ARG A 68 -13.88 -3.38 -9.81
C ARG A 68 -13.60 -2.03 -10.44
N VAL A 69 -13.49 -2.02 -11.77
CA VAL A 69 -13.45 -0.80 -12.58
C VAL A 69 -14.63 -0.81 -13.52
N GLN A 70 -15.34 0.30 -13.57
CA GLN A 70 -16.43 0.52 -14.49
C GLN A 70 -16.16 1.76 -15.33
N VAL A 71 -16.34 1.66 -16.62
CA VAL A 71 -16.27 2.77 -17.56
C VAL A 71 -17.64 2.91 -18.23
N LEU A 72 -18.15 4.13 -18.26
CA LEU A 72 -19.45 4.51 -18.83
C LEU A 72 -19.23 5.56 -19.91
N GLY A 73 -19.86 5.38 -21.08
CA GLY A 73 -20.03 6.45 -22.05
C GLY A 73 -21.40 7.12 -21.81
N ILE A 74 -21.40 8.34 -21.32
CA ILE A 74 -22.62 9.12 -21.09
C ILE A 74 -22.80 10.06 -22.26
N PRO A 75 -23.94 9.96 -23.00
CA PRO A 75 -24.26 10.94 -24.04
C PRO A 75 -24.30 12.34 -23.46
N ALA A 76 -23.69 13.31 -24.15
CA ALA A 76 -23.85 14.71 -23.78
C ALA A 76 -25.33 15.10 -23.99
N PHE A 77 -26.03 15.44 -22.91
CA PHE A 77 -27.40 15.89 -22.99
C PHE A 77 -27.46 17.26 -23.70
N GLN A 78 -28.15 17.32 -24.83
CA GLN A 78 -28.69 18.56 -25.34
C GLN A 78 -30.12 18.71 -24.75
N GLU A 79 -30.42 19.94 -24.29
CA GLU A 79 -31.69 20.25 -23.68
C GLU A 79 -32.84 19.89 -24.66
N GLY A 80 -33.66 18.91 -24.30
CA GLY A 80 -34.80 18.43 -25.12
C GLY A 80 -34.60 17.09 -25.84
N GLU A 81 -33.43 16.45 -25.77
CA GLU A 81 -33.20 15.13 -26.35
C GLU A 81 -33.42 14.01 -25.31
N VAL A 82 -34.19 12.99 -25.68
CA VAL A 82 -34.25 11.74 -24.94
C VAL A 82 -32.95 11.00 -25.15
N ALA A 83 -32.24 10.68 -24.08
CA ALA A 83 -31.01 9.87 -24.13
C ALA A 83 -31.28 8.61 -24.98
N SER A 84 -30.68 8.52 -26.15
CA SER A 84 -30.76 7.32 -26.98
C SER A 84 -29.94 6.21 -26.29
N ASN A 85 -30.49 4.99 -26.20
CA ASN A 85 -29.83 3.79 -25.72
C ASN A 85 -28.73 3.29 -26.73
N THR A 86 -28.07 4.20 -27.41
CA THR A 86 -27.07 3.86 -28.42
C THR A 86 -25.76 3.44 -27.82
N GLU A 87 -25.12 2.46 -28.45
CA GLU A 87 -23.79 2.01 -28.12
C GLU A 87 -22.78 3.15 -28.34
N THR A 88 -22.20 3.64 -27.26
CA THR A 88 -21.29 4.80 -27.27
C THR A 88 -19.83 4.43 -27.45
N MET A 89 -19.48 3.16 -27.22
CA MET A 89 -18.12 2.63 -27.35
C MET A 89 -18.11 1.45 -28.34
N ARG A 90 -17.30 1.57 -29.40
CA ARG A 90 -17.04 0.49 -30.38
C ARG A 90 -15.54 0.22 -30.38
N LEU A 91 -15.09 -0.68 -29.51
CA LEU A 91 -13.69 -0.93 -29.26
C LEU A 91 -13.23 -2.20 -29.95
N THR A 92 -12.11 -2.16 -30.65
CA THR A 92 -11.43 -3.31 -31.24
C THR A 92 -10.43 -3.94 -30.28
N THR A 93 -9.88 -3.13 -29.37
CA THR A 93 -9.07 -3.57 -28.22
C THR A 93 -9.65 -2.99 -26.97
N ASN A 94 -9.76 -3.80 -25.92
CA ASN A 94 -10.36 -3.38 -24.65
C ASN A 94 -9.78 -4.19 -23.49
N ARG A 95 -8.76 -3.62 -22.85
CA ARG A 95 -7.98 -4.29 -21.79
C ARG A 95 -7.89 -3.41 -20.54
N LEU A 96 -8.30 -3.95 -19.42
CA LEU A 96 -7.92 -3.42 -18.13
C LEU A 96 -6.55 -4.00 -17.73
N VAL A 97 -5.63 -3.16 -17.29
CA VAL A 97 -4.35 -3.57 -16.70
C VAL A 97 -4.29 -3.15 -15.24
N LEU A 98 -3.72 -3.99 -14.40
CA LEU A 98 -3.55 -3.77 -12.97
C LEU A 98 -2.18 -4.27 -12.55
N SER A 99 -1.43 -3.46 -11.81
CA SER A 99 -0.23 -3.93 -11.12
C SER A 99 -0.65 -4.68 -9.85
N MET A 100 -0.20 -5.93 -9.68
CA MET A 100 -0.62 -6.80 -8.59
C MET A 100 0.58 -7.44 -7.89
N SER A 101 0.66 -7.26 -6.58
CA SER A 101 1.58 -8.01 -5.72
C SER A 101 1.00 -9.40 -5.46
N THR A 102 1.67 -10.46 -5.92
CA THR A 102 1.22 -11.84 -5.69
C THR A 102 1.99 -12.54 -4.58
N LEU A 103 3.21 -12.09 -4.32
CA LEU A 103 4.10 -12.63 -3.30
C LEU A 103 4.93 -11.51 -2.70
N ASP A 104 4.87 -11.38 -1.40
CA ASP A 104 5.62 -10.42 -0.63
C ASP A 104 6.12 -11.02 0.69
N THR A 105 6.95 -10.29 1.43
CA THR A 105 7.39 -10.68 2.77
C THR A 105 6.21 -10.84 3.73
N TRP A 106 5.20 -9.97 3.63
CA TRP A 106 4.08 -9.89 4.58
C TRP A 106 2.73 -10.28 4.00
N SER A 107 2.69 -10.68 2.75
CA SER A 107 1.45 -11.11 2.11
C SER A 107 1.67 -12.17 1.06
N ARG A 108 0.61 -12.93 0.77
CA ARG A 108 0.59 -13.93 -0.30
C ARG A 108 -0.80 -14.08 -0.88
N VAL A 109 -0.89 -13.99 -2.19
CA VAL A 109 -2.13 -14.24 -2.91
C VAL A 109 -2.27 -15.72 -3.20
N ASP A 110 -3.46 -16.28 -2.98
CA ASP A 110 -3.82 -17.64 -3.43
C ASP A 110 -4.06 -17.64 -4.94
N PRO A 111 -3.17 -18.21 -5.75
CA PRO A 111 -3.30 -18.19 -7.21
C PRO A 111 -4.58 -18.90 -7.69
N ALA A 112 -5.06 -19.91 -6.97
CA ALA A 112 -6.26 -20.66 -7.33
C ALA A 112 -7.55 -19.85 -7.09
N SER A 113 -7.48 -18.79 -6.32
CA SER A 113 -8.61 -17.91 -6.02
C SER A 113 -8.81 -16.79 -7.06
N ILE A 114 -7.81 -16.54 -7.92
CA ILE A 114 -7.85 -15.42 -8.87
C ILE A 114 -8.85 -15.70 -9.98
N ARG A 115 -9.83 -14.81 -10.12
CA ARG A 115 -10.86 -14.89 -11.17
C ARG A 115 -11.30 -13.50 -11.58
N ALA A 116 -11.63 -13.38 -12.87
CA ALA A 116 -12.14 -12.15 -13.43
C ALA A 116 -13.44 -12.34 -14.17
N THR A 117 -14.25 -11.31 -14.13
CA THR A 117 -15.49 -11.23 -14.88
C THR A 117 -15.63 -9.86 -15.53
N ALA A 118 -16.42 -9.80 -16.60
CA ALA A 118 -16.83 -8.55 -17.22
C ALA A 118 -18.35 -8.51 -17.43
N THR A 119 -18.92 -7.32 -17.35
CA THR A 119 -20.33 -7.02 -17.63
C THR A 119 -20.39 -5.85 -18.60
N LEU A 120 -21.14 -6.01 -19.70
CA LEU A 120 -21.32 -4.99 -20.72
C LEU A 120 -22.78 -4.49 -20.68
N THR A 121 -22.97 -3.18 -20.59
CA THR A 121 -24.29 -2.48 -20.70
C THR A 121 -25.43 -3.19 -19.98
N GLY A 122 -25.20 -3.56 -18.71
CA GLY A 122 -26.25 -4.25 -17.90
C GLY A 122 -26.55 -5.71 -18.33
N GLY A 123 -25.77 -6.26 -19.27
CA GLY A 123 -25.87 -7.66 -19.67
C GLY A 123 -25.37 -8.64 -18.60
N PRO A 124 -25.37 -9.94 -18.90
CA PRO A 124 -24.93 -10.95 -17.95
C PRO A 124 -23.44 -10.82 -17.64
N ARG A 125 -23.09 -11.13 -16.42
CA ARG A 125 -21.71 -11.23 -15.96
C ARG A 125 -21.04 -12.43 -16.64
N LYS A 126 -19.95 -12.19 -17.36
CA LYS A 126 -19.19 -13.23 -18.08
C LYS A 126 -17.82 -13.41 -17.43
N SER A 127 -17.40 -14.66 -17.28
CA SER A 127 -16.02 -14.97 -16.92
C SER A 127 -15.10 -14.58 -18.09
N ILE A 128 -13.97 -13.96 -17.75
CA ILE A 128 -12.93 -13.58 -18.71
C ILE A 128 -11.58 -14.13 -18.28
N PRO A 129 -10.67 -14.42 -19.23
CA PRO A 129 -9.34 -14.92 -18.88
C PRO A 129 -8.55 -13.84 -18.17
N VAL A 130 -7.71 -14.28 -17.21
CA VAL A 130 -6.73 -13.46 -16.52
C VAL A 130 -5.36 -13.81 -17.05
N SER A 131 -4.69 -12.89 -17.70
CA SER A 131 -3.28 -13.06 -18.05
C SER A 131 -2.41 -12.30 -17.06
N MET A 132 -1.26 -12.88 -16.72
CA MET A 132 -0.30 -12.31 -15.81
C MET A 132 1.09 -12.37 -16.42
N ALA A 133 1.74 -11.22 -16.51
CA ALA A 133 3.13 -11.10 -16.91
C ALA A 133 3.96 -10.66 -15.71
N ASP A 134 5.19 -11.16 -15.60
CA ASP A 134 6.13 -10.67 -14.60
C ASP A 134 6.44 -9.20 -14.88
N SER A 135 6.48 -8.41 -13.84
CA SER A 135 6.80 -7.00 -13.84
C SER A 135 7.93 -6.73 -12.88
N LEU A 136 8.05 -5.52 -12.39
CA LEU A 136 9.14 -5.11 -11.53
C LEU A 136 9.14 -5.90 -10.20
N GLY A 137 10.26 -6.57 -9.89
CA GLY A 137 10.58 -7.07 -8.55
C GLY A 137 9.51 -7.95 -7.87
N GLY A 138 8.95 -8.93 -8.59
CA GLY A 138 7.96 -9.85 -8.03
C GLY A 138 6.51 -9.36 -8.08
N THR A 139 6.30 -8.16 -8.63
CA THR A 139 4.98 -7.68 -9.02
C THR A 139 4.57 -8.33 -10.34
N ARG A 140 3.26 -8.46 -10.57
CA ARG A 140 2.72 -8.94 -11.84
C ARG A 140 1.81 -7.91 -12.47
N LEU A 141 1.92 -7.76 -13.76
CA LEU A 141 0.97 -7.00 -14.55
C LEU A 141 -0.18 -7.94 -14.93
N VAL A 142 -1.33 -7.73 -14.31
CA VAL A 142 -2.57 -8.46 -14.61
C VAL A 142 -3.28 -7.77 -15.74
N THR A 143 -3.69 -8.53 -16.76
CA THR A 143 -4.46 -8.02 -17.90
C THR A 143 -5.78 -8.77 -18.00
N LEU A 144 -6.87 -8.00 -18.05
CA LEU A 144 -8.23 -8.47 -18.26
C LEU A 144 -8.67 -8.03 -19.66
N ASP A 145 -8.66 -8.95 -20.61
CA ASP A 145 -8.99 -8.68 -22.01
C ASP A 145 -10.41 -9.14 -22.30
N THR A 146 -11.27 -8.22 -22.72
CA THR A 146 -12.64 -8.53 -23.15
C THR A 146 -12.79 -8.67 -24.66
N GLY A 147 -11.69 -8.43 -25.40
CA GLY A 147 -11.70 -8.40 -26.86
C GLY A 147 -12.46 -7.21 -27.43
N ALA A 148 -12.93 -7.35 -28.68
CA ALA A 148 -13.75 -6.33 -29.31
C ALA A 148 -15.13 -6.27 -28.67
N VAL A 149 -15.60 -5.05 -28.38
CA VAL A 149 -16.90 -4.80 -27.73
C VAL A 149 -17.60 -3.61 -28.36
N SER A 150 -18.96 -3.68 -28.37
CA SER A 150 -19.83 -2.56 -28.67
C SER A 150 -20.78 -2.40 -27.49
N CYS A 151 -20.69 -1.30 -26.74
CA CYS A 151 -21.43 -1.13 -25.49
C CYS A 151 -21.51 0.33 -25.05
N GLN A 152 -22.40 0.62 -24.12
CA GLN A 152 -22.51 1.90 -23.40
C GLN A 152 -21.66 1.92 -22.14
N SER A 153 -21.51 0.75 -21.50
CA SER A 153 -20.73 0.60 -20.29
C SER A 153 -20.00 -0.72 -20.28
N ILE A 154 -18.87 -0.73 -19.62
CA ILE A 154 -18.13 -1.94 -19.32
C ILE A 154 -17.69 -1.91 -17.86
N GLN A 155 -17.88 -3.02 -17.17
CA GLN A 155 -17.40 -3.25 -15.82
C GLN A 155 -16.51 -4.48 -15.79
N TRP A 156 -15.27 -4.34 -15.37
CA TRP A 156 -14.39 -5.45 -15.03
C TRP A 156 -14.40 -5.66 -13.53
N GLU A 157 -14.29 -6.90 -13.12
CA GLU A 157 -14.14 -7.29 -11.73
C GLU A 157 -13.09 -8.38 -11.61
N LEU A 158 -12.06 -8.13 -10.82
CA LEU A 158 -11.02 -9.07 -10.44
C LEU A 158 -11.21 -9.42 -8.97
N GLN A 159 -11.21 -10.72 -8.66
CA GLN A 159 -11.32 -11.25 -7.30
C GLN A 159 -10.13 -12.14 -6.99
N TRP A 160 -9.66 -12.09 -5.75
CA TRP A 160 -8.61 -12.97 -5.24
C TRP A 160 -8.66 -13.06 -3.73
N ARG A 161 -8.06 -14.11 -3.17
CA ARG A 161 -7.79 -14.25 -1.75
C ARG A 161 -6.37 -13.88 -1.44
N VAL A 162 -6.15 -13.14 -0.36
CA VAL A 162 -4.84 -12.79 0.14
C VAL A 162 -4.72 -13.18 1.61
N GLN A 163 -3.59 -13.79 1.95
CA GLN A 163 -3.15 -13.98 3.32
C GLN A 163 -2.13 -12.90 3.65
N VAL A 164 -2.27 -12.29 4.81
CA VAL A 164 -1.40 -11.24 5.31
C VAL A 164 -0.92 -11.57 6.72
N TRP A 165 0.18 -10.96 7.15
CA TRP A 165 0.75 -11.14 8.47
C TRP A 165 1.12 -9.80 9.08
N SER A 166 1.08 -9.73 10.41
CA SER A 166 1.79 -8.71 11.17
C SER A 166 3.29 -8.95 11.11
N SER A 167 4.07 -7.90 11.25
CA SER A 167 5.53 -7.97 11.27
C SER A 167 6.06 -7.79 12.69
N LEU A 168 7.03 -8.62 13.04
CA LEU A 168 7.76 -8.53 14.29
C LEU A 168 9.27 -8.53 13.99
N VAL A 169 9.98 -7.50 14.43
CA VAL A 169 11.41 -7.31 14.17
C VAL A 169 12.20 -7.34 15.47
N ASP A 170 13.28 -8.10 15.50
CA ASP A 170 14.30 -7.97 16.53
C ASP A 170 15.17 -6.77 16.21
N GLU A 171 14.87 -5.65 16.85
CA GLU A 171 15.56 -4.38 16.64
C GLU A 171 17.07 -4.51 16.87
N GLY A 172 17.49 -5.28 17.88
CA GLY A 172 18.91 -5.50 18.18
C GLY A 172 19.64 -6.28 17.09
N GLN A 173 18.97 -7.23 16.42
CA GLN A 173 19.55 -7.92 15.27
C GLN A 173 19.51 -7.05 14.02
N ALA A 174 18.42 -6.33 13.79
CA ALA A 174 18.30 -5.40 12.66
C ALA A 174 19.39 -4.31 12.69
N GLN A 175 19.67 -3.76 13.86
CA GLN A 175 20.75 -2.75 14.07
C GLN A 175 22.15 -3.31 13.79
N ARG A 176 22.35 -4.61 13.79
CA ARG A 176 23.63 -5.24 13.42
C ARG A 176 23.75 -5.58 11.94
N ALA A 177 22.67 -5.38 11.16
CA ALA A 177 22.70 -5.65 9.74
C ALA A 177 23.70 -4.71 9.03
N THR A 178 24.61 -5.31 8.27
CA THR A 178 25.63 -4.58 7.52
C THR A 178 25.21 -4.32 6.08
N TRP A 179 25.81 -3.33 5.47
CA TRP A 179 25.66 -3.08 4.05
C TRP A 179 26.18 -4.29 3.24
N PRO A 180 25.37 -4.79 2.29
CA PRO A 180 25.84 -5.88 1.44
C PRO A 180 26.85 -5.36 0.40
N ARG A 181 27.69 -6.24 -0.11
CA ARG A 181 28.60 -5.92 -1.23
C ARG A 181 27.83 -5.76 -2.55
N SER A 182 26.79 -6.55 -2.74
CA SER A 182 25.86 -6.50 -3.86
C SER A 182 24.46 -6.88 -3.36
N TRP A 183 23.46 -6.32 -3.99
CA TRP A 183 22.06 -6.68 -3.71
C TRP A 183 21.68 -7.94 -4.46
N PRO A 184 20.73 -8.75 -3.94
CA PRO A 184 20.11 -9.84 -4.70
C PRO A 184 19.45 -9.30 -5.98
N ALA A 185 19.54 -10.06 -7.07
CA ALA A 185 19.02 -9.64 -8.38
C ALA A 185 17.53 -9.27 -8.36
N GLU A 186 16.75 -9.93 -7.51
CA GLU A 186 15.31 -9.67 -7.36
C GLU A 186 14.98 -8.33 -6.69
N VAL A 187 15.94 -7.72 -5.96
CA VAL A 187 15.73 -6.43 -5.31
C VAL A 187 16.47 -5.27 -5.99
N GLU A 188 17.44 -5.54 -6.85
CA GLU A 188 18.16 -4.51 -7.62
C GLU A 188 17.24 -3.55 -8.41
N PRO A 189 16.13 -4.01 -9.03
CA PRO A 189 15.21 -3.12 -9.72
C PRO A 189 14.65 -2.01 -8.83
N TRP A 190 14.54 -2.25 -7.53
CA TRP A 190 14.01 -1.32 -6.55
C TRP A 190 15.03 -0.28 -6.05
N LEU A 191 16.20 -0.21 -6.69
CA LEU A 191 17.17 0.88 -6.59
C LEU A 191 16.98 1.94 -7.67
N LYS A 192 16.24 1.60 -8.73
CA LYS A 192 16.10 2.45 -9.92
C LYS A 192 14.91 3.39 -9.77
N PRO A 193 14.92 4.55 -10.45
CA PRO A 193 13.75 5.40 -10.52
C PRO A 193 12.58 4.66 -11.18
N SER A 194 11.37 5.03 -10.80
CA SER A 194 10.13 4.52 -11.38
C SER A 194 9.08 5.63 -11.42
N VAL A 195 7.89 5.32 -11.93
CA VAL A 195 6.80 6.30 -12.05
C VAL A 195 6.56 6.98 -10.70
N ALA A 196 6.59 8.30 -10.68
CA ALA A 196 6.44 9.17 -9.50
C ALA A 196 7.49 8.98 -8.38
N ILE A 197 8.55 8.20 -8.64
CA ILE A 197 9.67 7.97 -7.71
C ILE A 197 10.97 8.27 -8.47
N GLU A 198 11.25 9.55 -8.64
CA GLU A 198 12.38 10.09 -9.42
C GLU A 198 13.66 10.09 -8.55
N SER A 199 14.11 8.90 -8.13
CA SER A 199 15.25 8.75 -7.20
C SER A 199 16.61 9.17 -7.78
N ASP A 200 16.70 9.36 -9.08
CA ASP A 200 17.86 9.90 -9.81
C ASP A 200 17.88 11.43 -9.86
N ASP A 201 16.84 12.11 -9.39
CA ASP A 201 16.84 13.56 -9.26
C ASP A 201 17.93 13.98 -8.24
N PRO A 202 18.80 14.97 -8.61
CA PRO A 202 19.93 15.38 -7.77
C PRO A 202 19.55 15.83 -6.35
N ARG A 203 18.30 16.28 -6.14
CA ARG A 203 17.82 16.71 -4.83
C ARG A 203 17.87 15.57 -3.80
N PHE A 204 17.60 14.33 -4.21
CA PHE A 204 17.67 13.18 -3.32
C PHE A 204 19.10 12.86 -2.92
N ALA A 205 20.04 12.86 -3.85
CA ALA A 205 21.47 12.68 -3.53
C ALA A 205 21.99 13.78 -2.59
N GLN A 206 21.60 15.04 -2.83
CA GLN A 206 21.93 16.17 -1.95
C GLN A 206 21.30 16.01 -0.57
N HIS A 207 20.04 15.54 -0.49
CA HIS A 207 19.36 15.30 0.78
C HIS A 207 20.07 14.18 1.57
N VAL A 208 20.38 13.05 0.93
CA VAL A 208 21.15 11.96 1.54
C VAL A 208 22.50 12.47 2.05
N GLN A 209 23.24 13.25 1.24
CA GLN A 209 24.51 13.84 1.64
C GLN A 209 24.36 14.78 2.85
N SER A 210 23.31 15.60 2.87
CA SER A 210 23.05 16.54 3.98
C SER A 210 22.72 15.83 5.29
N VAL A 211 22.04 14.68 5.24
CA VAL A 211 21.68 13.87 6.41
C VAL A 211 22.88 13.10 6.93
N SER A 212 23.66 12.48 6.04
CA SER A 212 24.73 11.56 6.41
C SER A 212 26.11 12.22 6.57
N GLY A 213 26.28 13.45 6.10
CA GLY A 213 27.59 14.09 6.06
C GLY A 213 28.64 13.33 5.21
N GLY A 214 28.20 12.41 4.35
CA GLY A 214 29.05 11.57 3.52
C GLY A 214 29.49 10.25 4.17
N THR A 215 29.07 9.97 5.40
CA THR A 215 29.46 8.78 6.17
C THR A 215 28.36 7.73 6.26
N LEU A 216 27.40 7.74 5.34
CA LEU A 216 26.22 6.88 5.37
C LEU A 216 26.56 5.40 5.56
N LYS A 217 27.62 4.92 4.91
CA LYS A 217 28.02 3.50 4.94
C LYS A 217 28.79 3.09 6.18
N ASP A 218 29.18 4.04 7.01
CA ASP A 218 29.82 3.79 8.30
C ASP A 218 28.79 3.44 9.38
N VAL A 219 27.51 3.70 9.10
CA VAL A 219 26.39 3.41 9.98
C VAL A 219 25.70 2.12 9.53
N PRO A 220 25.26 1.22 10.46
CA PRO A 220 24.47 0.06 10.10
C PRO A 220 23.26 0.43 9.23
N ILE A 221 22.98 -0.38 8.20
CA ILE A 221 21.96 -0.07 7.19
C ILE A 221 20.57 0.20 7.80
N TRP A 222 20.21 -0.49 8.87
CA TRP A 222 18.93 -0.30 9.56
C TRP A 222 18.83 1.10 10.18
N LEU A 223 19.88 1.56 10.84
CA LEU A 223 19.93 2.90 11.43
C LEU A 223 19.96 3.98 10.35
N ALA A 224 20.74 3.77 9.29
CA ALA A 224 20.75 4.65 8.13
C ALA A 224 19.36 4.78 7.49
N THR A 225 18.62 3.67 7.34
CA THR A 225 17.26 3.67 6.81
C THR A 225 16.33 4.51 7.70
N LYS A 226 16.37 4.30 9.03
CA LYS A 226 15.54 5.05 9.98
C LYS A 226 15.85 6.55 9.95
N ASP A 227 17.12 6.89 9.92
CA ASP A 227 17.54 8.29 9.93
C ASP A 227 17.15 9.03 8.64
N LEU A 228 17.35 8.41 7.48
CA LEU A 228 16.94 8.95 6.20
C LEU A 228 15.41 9.14 6.13
N VAL A 229 14.64 8.15 6.56
CA VAL A 229 13.17 8.27 6.60
C VAL A 229 12.75 9.39 7.54
N ARG A 230 13.32 9.46 8.74
CA ARG A 230 13.05 10.53 9.71
C ARG A 230 13.31 11.92 9.13
N HIS A 231 14.45 12.11 8.51
CA HIS A 231 14.83 13.39 7.93
C HIS A 231 14.00 13.75 6.71
N THR A 232 13.62 12.79 5.87
CA THR A 232 12.70 13.02 4.75
C THR A 232 11.32 13.43 5.25
N VAL A 233 10.80 12.76 6.29
CA VAL A 233 9.51 13.13 6.89
C VAL A 233 9.59 14.53 7.52
N LEU A 234 10.68 14.88 8.20
CA LEU A 234 10.89 16.21 8.78
C LEU A 234 11.07 17.31 7.73
N TRP A 235 11.45 16.96 6.51
CA TRP A 235 11.59 17.90 5.41
C TRP A 235 10.23 18.43 4.96
N PHE A 236 9.17 17.62 5.06
CA PHE A 236 7.81 18.01 4.72
C PHE A 236 7.23 18.96 5.78
N ARG A 237 6.60 20.03 5.31
CA ARG A 237 5.94 21.04 6.16
C ARG A 237 4.45 20.77 6.35
N GLY A 238 3.87 19.96 5.49
CA GLY A 238 2.45 19.60 5.53
C GLY A 238 2.12 18.50 4.55
N ILE A 239 1.10 17.74 4.90
CA ILE A 239 0.47 16.77 4.02
C ILE A 239 -0.87 17.39 3.63
N ASP A 240 -1.05 17.61 2.33
CA ASP A 240 -2.29 18.14 1.81
C ASP A 240 -3.37 17.05 1.90
N SER A 241 -4.52 17.40 2.43
CA SER A 241 -5.66 16.49 2.61
C SER A 241 -6.27 15.97 1.30
N PHE A 242 -5.78 16.45 0.16
CA PHE A 242 -6.17 15.96 -1.17
C PHE A 242 -5.89 14.47 -1.39
N GLY A 243 -5.05 13.86 -0.55
CA GLY A 243 -4.79 12.42 -0.58
C GLY A 243 -5.74 11.57 0.25
N ASN A 244 -6.69 12.16 0.94
CA ASN A 244 -7.79 11.41 1.54
C ASN A 244 -8.75 10.97 0.43
N ILE A 245 -8.41 9.88 -0.24
CA ILE A 245 -9.33 9.16 -1.10
C ILE A 245 -10.35 8.47 -0.19
N THR A 246 -11.16 9.27 0.49
CA THR A 246 -12.47 8.85 1.00
C THR A 246 -13.47 8.83 -0.14
N ASP A 247 -13.10 9.43 -1.26
CA ASP A 247 -13.86 9.37 -2.47
C ASP A 247 -13.56 8.02 -3.13
N THR A 248 -14.57 7.15 -3.15
CA THR A 248 -14.60 5.90 -3.91
C THR A 248 -14.40 6.13 -5.41
N THR A 249 -14.28 7.39 -5.82
CA THR A 249 -14.00 7.85 -7.17
C THR A 249 -12.50 8.02 -7.45
N ALA A 250 -11.62 7.21 -6.88
CA ALA A 250 -10.19 7.17 -7.26
C ALA A 250 -9.96 6.72 -8.72
N THR A 251 -10.86 7.12 -9.57
CA THR A 251 -10.94 6.76 -10.98
C THR A 251 -9.85 7.43 -11.80
N ARG A 252 -9.33 8.56 -11.32
CA ARG A 252 -8.33 9.37 -12.04
C ARG A 252 -6.89 9.06 -11.65
N GLY A 253 -6.67 7.99 -10.88
CA GLY A 253 -5.37 7.69 -10.29
C GLY A 253 -5.19 8.36 -8.92
N PHE A 254 -3.99 8.25 -8.38
CA PHE A 254 -3.65 8.88 -7.10
C PHE A 254 -3.21 10.33 -7.34
N GLN A 255 -3.77 11.24 -6.55
CA GLN A 255 -3.30 12.63 -6.57
C GLN A 255 -1.89 12.70 -5.97
N LEU A 256 -0.90 12.61 -6.82
CA LEU A 256 0.49 12.80 -6.44
C LEU A 256 1.20 13.62 -7.53
N GLN A 257 2.11 14.47 -7.09
CA GLN A 257 2.92 15.33 -7.97
C GLN A 257 4.27 14.69 -8.32
N GLY A 258 4.58 13.55 -7.67
CA GLY A 258 5.86 12.86 -7.76
C GLY A 258 6.83 13.27 -6.67
N ALA A 259 7.78 12.36 -6.39
CA ALA A 259 8.73 12.51 -5.28
C ALA A 259 9.58 13.77 -5.40
N ALA A 260 10.09 14.08 -6.61
CA ALA A 260 10.95 15.23 -6.84
C ALA A 260 10.23 16.57 -6.62
N SER A 261 9.01 16.71 -7.14
CA SER A 261 8.19 17.92 -6.94
C SER A 261 7.78 18.10 -5.48
N ALA A 262 7.46 16.99 -4.81
CA ALA A 262 7.11 17.00 -3.39
C ALA A 262 8.29 17.41 -2.50
N MET A 263 9.50 16.94 -2.81
CA MET A 263 10.72 17.36 -2.12
C MET A 263 11.03 18.84 -2.31
N GLU A 264 10.79 19.40 -3.49
CA GLU A 264 10.97 20.81 -3.78
C GLU A 264 9.95 21.68 -3.05
N SER A 265 8.66 21.36 -3.16
CA SER A 265 7.57 22.11 -2.54
C SER A 265 7.50 21.93 -1.02
N ARG A 266 8.08 20.85 -0.48
CA ARG A 266 7.99 20.39 0.90
C ARG A 266 6.56 20.12 1.35
N LYS A 267 5.69 19.79 0.41
CA LYS A 267 4.28 19.49 0.58
C LYS A 267 3.85 18.43 -0.40
N GLY A 268 2.78 17.75 -0.08
CA GLY A 268 2.19 16.78 -0.98
C GLY A 268 1.15 15.93 -0.29
N SER A 269 0.64 14.96 -1.00
CA SER A 269 -0.27 13.94 -0.46
C SER A 269 0.51 12.91 0.38
N VAL A 270 -0.23 12.00 1.02
CA VAL A 270 0.39 10.83 1.69
C VAL A 270 1.16 9.95 0.70
N TYR A 271 0.73 9.91 -0.56
CA TYR A 271 1.43 9.17 -1.62
C TYR A 271 2.75 9.85 -2.01
N ASP A 272 2.77 11.19 -2.05
CA ASP A 272 3.99 11.96 -2.31
C ASP A 272 5.02 11.79 -1.19
N LEU A 273 4.58 11.80 0.08
CA LEU A 273 5.46 11.55 1.21
C LEU A 273 6.05 10.13 1.17
N CYS A 274 5.21 9.15 0.82
CA CYS A 274 5.65 7.76 0.64
C CYS A 274 6.68 7.67 -0.50
N ALA A 275 6.37 8.27 -1.66
CA ALA A 275 7.25 8.29 -2.83
C ALA A 275 8.59 8.99 -2.53
N ALA A 276 8.58 10.11 -1.80
CA ALA A 276 9.79 10.84 -1.41
C ALA A 276 10.67 10.02 -0.45
N CYS A 277 10.08 9.31 0.53
CA CYS A 277 10.84 8.40 1.40
C CYS A 277 11.49 7.26 0.58
N VAL A 278 10.73 6.66 -0.34
CA VAL A 278 11.26 5.60 -1.22
C VAL A 278 12.37 6.14 -2.12
N ALA A 279 12.18 7.31 -2.75
CA ALA A 279 13.18 7.92 -3.60
C ALA A 279 14.48 8.26 -2.84
N THR A 280 14.37 8.79 -1.62
CA THR A 280 15.52 9.05 -0.74
C THR A 280 16.30 7.77 -0.44
N LEU A 281 15.61 6.68 -0.10
CA LEU A 281 16.26 5.40 0.20
C LEU A 281 16.94 4.81 -1.03
N ARG A 282 16.29 4.86 -2.21
CA ARG A 282 16.88 4.42 -3.48
C ARG A 282 18.13 5.23 -3.83
N ALA A 283 18.08 6.55 -3.69
CA ALA A 283 19.23 7.44 -3.91
C ALA A 283 20.39 7.14 -2.94
N ALA A 284 20.08 6.65 -1.74
CA ALA A 284 21.07 6.18 -0.76
C ALA A 284 21.62 4.78 -1.06
N GLY A 285 21.14 4.10 -2.10
CA GLY A 285 21.52 2.73 -2.44
C GLY A 285 20.83 1.68 -1.58
N ILE A 286 19.68 1.98 -0.98
CA ILE A 286 18.83 1.06 -0.22
C ILE A 286 17.62 0.71 -1.07
N PRO A 287 17.41 -0.57 -1.46
CA PRO A 287 16.21 -0.95 -2.20
C PRO A 287 14.96 -0.63 -1.38
N ALA A 288 14.05 0.12 -1.97
CA ALA A 288 12.82 0.53 -1.34
C ALA A 288 11.67 0.59 -2.36
N ARG A 289 10.45 0.35 -1.89
CA ARG A 289 9.26 0.35 -2.74
C ARG A 289 8.05 0.92 -2.01
N PRO A 290 7.12 1.59 -2.73
CA PRO A 290 5.82 1.92 -2.18
C PRO A 290 4.98 0.64 -2.10
N VAL A 291 4.01 0.63 -1.22
CA VAL A 291 2.96 -0.39 -1.18
C VAL A 291 1.62 0.32 -1.26
N LEU A 292 0.88 0.02 -2.32
CA LEU A 292 -0.48 0.51 -2.52
C LEU A 292 -1.43 -0.61 -2.14
N GLY A 293 -2.42 -0.33 -1.31
CA GLY A 293 -3.30 -1.38 -0.83
C GLY A 293 -4.52 -0.88 -0.10
N MET A 294 -5.30 -1.81 0.40
CA MET A 294 -6.43 -1.53 1.28
C MET A 294 -5.95 -1.42 2.71
N ILE A 295 -6.45 -0.42 3.39
CA ILE A 295 -6.17 -0.12 4.79
C ILE A 295 -7.50 -0.12 5.54
N GLU A 296 -7.56 -0.80 6.68
CA GLU A 296 -8.70 -0.68 7.57
C GLU A 296 -8.85 0.78 8.03
N ALA A 297 -10.05 1.32 7.91
CA ALA A 297 -10.34 2.65 8.41
C ALA A 297 -10.28 2.67 9.94
N PRO A 298 -9.90 3.78 10.58
CA PRO A 298 -9.90 3.91 12.03
C PRO A 298 -11.26 3.51 12.61
N GLN A 299 -11.24 2.75 13.71
CA GLN A 299 -12.46 2.40 14.44
C GLN A 299 -13.30 3.66 14.72
N GLY A 300 -14.55 3.64 14.31
CA GLY A 300 -15.48 4.78 14.42
C GLY A 300 -16.07 5.25 13.10
N THR A 301 -15.47 4.93 11.97
CA THR A 301 -16.06 5.15 10.64
C THR A 301 -16.92 3.97 10.21
N ILE A 302 -17.81 3.51 11.08
CA ILE A 302 -18.76 2.44 10.74
C ILE A 302 -19.98 3.09 10.09
N THR A 303 -20.07 3.01 8.76
CA THR A 303 -21.35 3.30 8.08
C THR A 303 -22.03 1.96 7.83
N GLY A 304 -23.18 1.73 8.45
CA GLY A 304 -23.96 0.52 8.26
C GLY A 304 -23.42 -0.76 8.91
N GLY A 305 -22.57 -0.67 9.96
CA GLY A 305 -22.12 -1.83 10.74
C GLY A 305 -20.97 -2.62 10.14
N MET A 306 -20.39 -2.20 9.01
CA MET A 306 -19.22 -2.86 8.41
C MET A 306 -17.97 -1.99 8.54
N PRO A 307 -16.80 -2.61 8.84
CA PRO A 307 -15.53 -1.88 8.79
C PRO A 307 -15.33 -1.31 7.40
N GLN A 308 -15.03 -0.01 7.33
CA GLN A 308 -14.70 0.62 6.06
C GLN A 308 -13.21 0.45 5.78
N PHE A 309 -12.92 -0.10 4.62
CA PHE A 309 -11.56 -0.16 4.09
C PHE A 309 -11.38 0.98 3.07
N ARG A 310 -10.22 1.60 3.08
CA ARG A 310 -9.86 2.64 2.12
C ARG A 310 -8.58 2.27 1.40
N LEU A 311 -8.41 2.77 0.20
CA LEU A 311 -7.12 2.77 -0.46
C LEU A 311 -6.14 3.65 0.31
N GLY A 312 -4.89 3.20 0.38
CA GLY A 312 -3.82 3.93 1.04
C GLY A 312 -2.46 3.42 0.62
N CYS A 313 -1.42 4.02 1.19
CA CYS A 313 -0.06 3.60 0.92
C CYS A 313 0.75 3.51 2.20
N TRP A 314 1.79 2.71 2.13
CA TRP A 314 2.92 2.65 3.04
C TRP A 314 4.17 2.33 2.24
N ALA A 315 5.30 2.14 2.87
CA ALA A 315 6.53 1.83 2.18
C ALA A 315 7.24 0.63 2.79
N GLU A 316 8.16 0.06 2.04
CA GLU A 316 9.04 -1.01 2.48
C GLU A 316 10.47 -0.73 2.05
N ALA A 317 11.42 -1.03 2.94
CA ALA A 317 12.85 -1.00 2.68
C ALA A 317 13.42 -2.41 2.84
N TYR A 318 14.35 -2.81 1.98
CA TYR A 318 14.94 -4.14 2.05
C TYR A 318 16.08 -4.18 3.05
N LEU A 319 15.96 -5.07 4.04
CA LEU A 319 17.01 -5.33 5.03
C LEU A 319 17.68 -6.67 4.73
N PRO A 320 19.01 -6.71 4.54
CA PRO A 320 19.74 -7.97 4.33
C PRO A 320 19.43 -9.00 5.41
N GLY A 321 19.09 -10.22 4.99
CA GLY A 321 18.75 -11.32 5.90
C GLY A 321 17.35 -11.29 6.49
N ALA A 322 16.59 -10.19 6.33
CA ALA A 322 15.22 -10.06 6.82
C ALA A 322 14.17 -9.95 5.71
N GLY A 323 14.54 -9.39 4.55
CA GLY A 323 13.61 -9.10 3.46
C GLY A 323 13.04 -7.68 3.54
N TRP A 324 11.83 -7.50 3.04
CA TRP A 324 11.16 -6.20 2.99
C TRP A 324 10.61 -5.80 4.36
N MET A 325 11.08 -4.67 4.88
CA MET A 325 10.68 -4.14 6.19
C MET A 325 9.68 -3.00 6.01
N PRO A 326 8.46 -3.14 6.54
CA PRO A 326 7.41 -2.16 6.36
C PRO A 326 7.63 -0.92 7.23
N PHE A 327 7.24 0.24 6.71
CA PHE A 327 7.13 1.47 7.51
C PHE A 327 6.03 2.39 6.97
N ASP A 328 5.47 3.22 7.87
CA ASP A 328 4.35 4.11 7.56
C ASP A 328 4.79 5.59 7.66
N PRO A 329 5.21 6.22 6.54
CA PRO A 329 5.66 7.62 6.56
C PRO A 329 4.61 8.60 7.09
N ASP A 330 3.33 8.39 6.77
CA ASP A 330 2.23 9.23 7.26
C ASP A 330 2.12 9.20 8.78
N ARG A 331 2.22 8.02 9.38
CA ARG A 331 2.16 7.89 10.85
C ARG A 331 3.40 8.44 11.53
N ILE A 332 4.56 8.29 10.91
CA ILE A 332 5.80 8.92 11.40
C ILE A 332 5.65 10.44 11.38
N PHE A 333 5.06 11.01 10.33
CA PHE A 333 4.77 12.43 10.23
C PHE A 333 3.79 12.91 11.32
N VAL A 334 2.67 12.23 11.49
CA VAL A 334 1.62 12.57 12.46
C VAL A 334 2.10 12.44 13.90
N ASN A 335 2.89 11.40 14.21
CA ASN A 335 3.40 11.14 15.57
C ASN A 335 4.57 12.02 15.97
N GLY A 336 5.06 12.88 15.07
CA GLY A 336 6.13 13.82 15.35
C GLY A 336 7.54 13.24 15.23
N ALA A 337 8.04 13.16 14.02
CA ALA A 337 9.35 12.60 13.69
C ALA A 337 10.54 13.21 14.48
N LYS A 338 10.42 14.44 14.99
CA LYS A 338 11.47 15.10 15.78
C LYS A 338 11.84 14.35 17.06
N SER A 339 10.86 13.72 17.70
CA SER A 339 11.05 13.00 18.97
C SER A 339 11.56 11.58 18.79
N LEU A 340 11.70 11.10 17.57
CA LEU A 340 12.10 9.73 17.29
C LEU A 340 13.63 9.55 17.45
N ASP A 341 13.99 8.61 18.30
CA ASP A 341 15.38 8.15 18.49
C ASP A 341 15.62 6.94 17.58
N VAL A 342 16.59 7.05 16.66
CA VAL A 342 16.89 5.98 15.70
C VAL A 342 17.36 4.69 16.36
N LEU A 343 17.90 4.77 17.57
CA LEU A 343 18.36 3.61 18.33
C LEU A 343 17.22 2.84 19.02
N LYS A 344 16.01 3.42 19.07
CA LYS A 344 14.84 2.81 19.70
C LYS A 344 13.86 2.27 18.66
N PRO A 345 13.08 1.24 18.97
CA PRO A 345 11.98 0.82 18.11
C PRO A 345 10.98 1.96 17.88
N TRP A 346 10.49 2.09 16.64
CA TRP A 346 9.42 3.02 16.31
C TRP A 346 8.13 2.25 16.05
N GLU A 347 7.00 2.85 16.41
CA GLU A 347 5.71 2.32 16.01
C GLU A 347 5.60 2.32 14.48
N ARG A 348 5.19 1.19 13.91
CA ARG A 348 5.01 1.01 12.46
C ARG A 348 6.28 1.25 11.62
N PHE A 349 7.41 0.87 12.17
CA PHE A 349 8.67 0.79 11.45
C PHE A 349 9.34 -0.55 11.77
N GLY A 350 9.36 -1.46 10.81
CA GLY A 350 9.76 -2.84 11.01
C GLY A 350 8.73 -3.65 11.80
N THR A 351 8.63 -3.47 13.11
CA THR A 351 7.57 -4.08 13.90
C THR A 351 6.25 -3.33 13.73
N TRP A 352 5.23 -4.08 13.28
CA TRP A 352 3.90 -3.53 13.04
C TRP A 352 2.82 -4.55 13.36
N ALA A 353 2.28 -4.48 14.59
CA ALA A 353 1.32 -5.45 15.12
C ALA A 353 0.00 -5.52 14.33
N TYR A 354 -0.37 -4.44 13.63
CA TYR A 354 -1.62 -4.36 12.85
C TYR A 354 -1.36 -4.26 11.35
N LEU A 355 -0.20 -4.76 10.86
CA LEU A 355 0.06 -4.82 9.43
C LEU A 355 -0.91 -5.78 8.73
N ASN A 356 -1.35 -6.82 9.43
CA ASN A 356 -2.35 -7.78 8.97
C ASN A 356 -3.76 -7.20 8.77
N TYR A 357 -4.03 -5.95 9.15
CA TYR A 357 -5.23 -5.18 8.75
C TYR A 357 -5.02 -4.39 7.48
N ARG A 358 -3.97 -4.69 6.73
CA ARG A 358 -3.64 -4.06 5.45
C ARG A 358 -3.40 -5.14 4.39
N ALA A 359 -4.08 -5.03 3.27
CA ALA A 359 -3.88 -5.94 2.15
C ALA A 359 -3.20 -5.21 0.99
N PRO A 360 -1.95 -5.56 0.65
CA PRO A 360 -1.25 -4.96 -0.47
C PRO A 360 -1.92 -5.37 -1.80
N ILE A 361 -1.96 -4.43 -2.73
CA ILE A 361 -2.43 -4.65 -4.10
C ILE A 361 -1.25 -4.52 -5.07
N SER A 362 -0.48 -3.43 -4.95
CA SER A 362 0.62 -3.13 -5.86
C SER A 362 1.84 -2.59 -5.11
N HIS A 363 3.03 -2.83 -5.65
CA HIS A 363 4.28 -2.23 -5.18
C HIS A 363 4.80 -1.15 -6.13
N ASP A 364 4.04 -0.76 -7.14
CA ASP A 364 4.47 0.24 -8.11
C ASP A 364 3.29 1.09 -8.57
N PHE A 365 3.60 2.31 -9.01
CA PHE A 365 2.65 3.16 -9.71
C PHE A 365 2.70 2.84 -11.20
N LEU A 366 1.54 2.61 -11.81
CA LEU A 366 1.43 2.60 -13.27
C LEU A 366 1.34 4.05 -13.79
N PRO A 367 1.88 4.33 -14.97
CA PRO A 367 1.69 5.64 -15.59
C PRO A 367 0.20 5.93 -15.79
N ALA A 368 -0.14 7.20 -15.93
CA ALA A 368 -1.53 7.60 -16.17
C ALA A 368 -2.06 6.99 -17.46
N MET A 369 -3.01 6.08 -17.36
CA MET A 369 -3.65 5.34 -18.46
C MET A 369 -5.17 5.30 -18.35
N GLN A 370 -5.75 6.17 -17.53
CA GLN A 370 -7.18 6.27 -17.35
C GLN A 370 -7.85 7.00 -18.53
N PRO A 371 -9.15 6.80 -18.77
CA PRO A 371 -9.81 7.31 -19.96
C PRO A 371 -10.04 8.81 -20.03
N GLN A 372 -9.98 9.52 -18.89
CA GLN A 372 -10.43 10.92 -18.84
C GLN A 372 -9.29 11.94 -18.86
N PRO A 373 -9.31 12.94 -19.77
CA PRO A 373 -8.63 14.22 -19.59
C PRO A 373 -9.47 15.14 -18.66
N PRO A 374 -8.91 16.28 -18.11
CA PRO A 374 -7.60 16.79 -18.39
C PRO A 374 -6.50 16.33 -17.43
N VAL A 375 -6.84 15.67 -16.31
CA VAL A 375 -5.85 15.33 -15.29
C VAL A 375 -5.85 13.83 -15.07
N GLN A 376 -4.81 13.18 -15.59
CA GLN A 376 -4.55 11.78 -15.34
C GLN A 376 -3.34 11.67 -14.42
N TYR A 377 -3.50 10.95 -13.34
CA TYR A 377 -2.44 10.69 -12.37
C TYR A 377 -1.94 9.25 -12.49
N PRO A 378 -0.70 8.98 -12.08
CA PRO A 378 -0.25 7.62 -11.86
C PRO A 378 -1.20 6.86 -10.92
N GLY A 379 -1.40 5.58 -11.18
CA GLY A 379 -2.33 4.75 -10.41
C GLY A 379 -1.85 3.32 -10.28
N MET A 380 -2.74 2.44 -9.86
CA MET A 380 -2.48 1.00 -9.83
C MET A 380 -3.18 0.24 -10.96
N TRP A 381 -3.94 0.94 -11.80
CA TRP A 381 -4.66 0.37 -12.93
C TRP A 381 -4.60 1.30 -14.14
N GLY A 382 -4.86 0.75 -15.31
CA GLY A 382 -4.95 1.49 -16.56
C GLY A 382 -5.90 0.83 -17.55
N TRP A 383 -6.33 1.59 -18.54
CA TRP A 383 -7.20 1.13 -19.62
C TRP A 383 -6.52 1.28 -20.96
N ILE A 384 -6.19 0.14 -21.59
CA ILE A 384 -5.62 0.08 -22.93
C ILE A 384 -6.76 -0.20 -23.91
N ARG A 385 -6.98 0.71 -24.83
CA ARG A 385 -8.06 0.64 -25.81
C ARG A 385 -7.65 1.06 -27.22
N ALA A 386 -8.34 0.48 -28.20
CA ALA A 386 -8.34 0.95 -29.57
C ALA A 386 -9.79 0.86 -30.11
N GLY A 387 -10.12 1.72 -31.07
CA GLY A 387 -11.47 1.82 -31.67
C GLY A 387 -12.08 3.20 -31.43
N GLY A 388 -13.37 3.33 -31.73
CA GLY A 388 -14.10 4.59 -31.66
C GLY A 388 -14.91 4.73 -30.36
N ILE A 389 -14.95 5.94 -29.85
CA ILE A 389 -15.90 6.41 -28.86
C ILE A 389 -16.71 7.49 -29.53
N ASP A 390 -18.02 7.47 -29.37
CA ASP A 390 -18.88 8.51 -29.89
C ASP A 390 -18.40 9.87 -29.39
N PRO A 391 -18.03 10.82 -30.27
CA PRO A 391 -17.51 12.11 -29.87
C PRO A 391 -18.51 12.96 -29.10
N SER A 392 -19.79 12.67 -29.19
CA SER A 392 -20.84 13.34 -28.42
C SER A 392 -20.98 12.78 -26.99
N CYS A 393 -20.19 11.75 -26.62
CA CYS A 393 -20.30 11.13 -25.31
C CYS A 393 -19.15 11.56 -24.39
N GLN A 394 -19.47 11.75 -23.11
CA GLN A 394 -18.52 11.93 -22.04
C GLN A 394 -18.22 10.58 -21.40
N LEU A 395 -16.95 10.25 -21.23
CA LEU A 395 -16.55 9.08 -20.47
C LEU A 395 -16.53 9.38 -18.97
N MET A 396 -17.10 8.47 -18.20
CA MET A 396 -16.95 8.43 -16.74
C MET A 396 -16.41 7.06 -16.32
N ASP A 397 -15.54 7.07 -15.34
CA ASP A 397 -14.96 5.86 -14.80
C ASP A 397 -15.12 5.81 -13.28
N TYR A 398 -15.30 4.61 -12.75
CA TYR A 398 -15.48 4.33 -11.33
C TYR A 398 -14.57 3.20 -10.89
N LEU A 399 -13.90 3.38 -9.77
CA LEU A 399 -13.12 2.35 -9.11
C LEU A 399 -13.78 1.99 -7.77
N THR A 400 -13.97 0.71 -7.53
CA THR A 400 -14.38 0.18 -6.23
C THR A 400 -13.40 -0.92 -5.82
N CYS A 401 -12.85 -0.81 -4.64
CA CYS A 401 -12.05 -1.86 -4.04
C CYS A 401 -12.70 -2.29 -2.73
N VAL A 402 -12.97 -3.59 -2.60
CA VAL A 402 -13.59 -4.17 -1.42
C VAL A 402 -12.67 -5.21 -0.84
N MET A 403 -12.44 -5.14 0.46
CA MET A 403 -11.72 -6.11 1.26
C MET A 403 -12.70 -6.73 2.25
N LEU A 404 -12.98 -8.03 2.08
CA LEU A 404 -13.88 -8.77 2.96
C LEU A 404 -13.04 -9.59 3.95
N ASP A 405 -13.20 -9.30 5.23
CA ASP A 405 -12.55 -10.00 6.31
C ASP A 405 -13.03 -11.46 6.39
N ARG A 406 -12.08 -12.41 6.43
CA ARG A 406 -12.31 -13.84 6.63
C ARG A 406 -11.79 -14.33 7.97
N GLY A 407 -11.21 -13.44 8.77
CA GLY A 407 -10.72 -13.73 10.11
C GLY A 407 -9.34 -14.35 10.15
N VAL A 408 -8.99 -14.86 11.32
CA VAL A 408 -7.75 -15.57 11.55
C VAL A 408 -7.73 -16.84 10.70
N GLY A 409 -6.73 -16.98 9.85
CA GLY A 409 -6.62 -18.14 8.99
C GLY A 409 -5.27 -18.20 8.27
N GLN A 410 -4.87 -19.42 8.00
CA GLN A 410 -3.66 -19.71 7.27
C GLN A 410 -3.97 -20.79 6.24
N TRP A 411 -4.02 -20.41 4.94
CA TRP A 411 -4.19 -21.39 3.85
C TRP A 411 -2.84 -21.91 3.35
N ASP A 412 -1.81 -21.10 3.49
CA ASP A 412 -0.43 -21.48 3.14
C ASP A 412 0.49 -21.17 4.33
N PRO A 413 1.09 -22.17 4.97
CA PRO A 413 2.02 -21.96 6.06
C PRO A 413 3.29 -21.20 5.63
N GLY A 414 3.55 -21.06 4.35
CA GLY A 414 4.82 -20.53 3.85
C GLY A 414 6.02 -21.43 4.24
N PRO A 415 7.25 -20.97 4.07
CA PRO A 415 8.39 -21.63 4.68
C PRO A 415 8.18 -21.65 6.18
N VAL A 416 8.33 -22.83 6.79
CA VAL A 416 8.02 -23.18 8.20
C VAL A 416 8.02 -21.97 9.13
N PRO A 417 6.90 -21.63 9.80
CA PRO A 417 6.84 -20.48 10.68
C PRO A 417 7.90 -20.69 11.78
N ARG A 418 8.94 -19.88 11.76
CA ARG A 418 9.89 -19.88 12.88
C ARG A 418 9.18 -19.18 14.04
N ILE A 419 9.05 -19.85 15.15
CA ILE A 419 8.48 -19.26 16.36
C ILE A 419 9.40 -18.13 16.81
N PRO A 420 8.90 -16.89 16.96
CA PRO A 420 9.70 -15.79 17.46
C PRO A 420 10.24 -16.12 18.85
N PRO A 421 11.45 -15.69 19.19
CA PRO A 421 11.96 -15.82 20.54
C PRO A 421 11.00 -15.22 21.57
N ALA A 422 10.84 -15.88 22.71
CA ALA A 422 9.86 -15.50 23.73
C ALA A 422 10.04 -14.05 24.25
N TYR A 423 11.26 -13.50 24.19
CA TYR A 423 11.53 -12.12 24.59
C TYR A 423 10.88 -11.09 23.65
N LEU A 424 10.68 -11.42 22.36
CA LEU A 424 10.00 -10.55 21.39
C LEU A 424 8.49 -10.59 21.54
N LEU A 425 7.94 -11.70 22.06
CA LEU A 425 6.50 -11.85 22.31
C LEU A 425 6.06 -11.13 23.58
N ARG A 426 7.01 -10.76 24.45
CA ARG A 426 6.73 -9.90 25.59
C ARG A 426 6.64 -8.46 25.08
N GLY A 427 5.45 -8.05 24.66
CA GLY A 427 5.19 -6.65 24.30
C GLY A 427 5.68 -5.69 25.39
N PRO A 428 5.89 -4.41 25.08
CA PRO A 428 6.26 -3.44 26.11
C PRO A 428 5.24 -3.53 27.22
N LYS A 429 5.73 -3.74 28.48
CA LYS A 429 4.86 -3.73 29.65
C LYS A 429 4.02 -2.46 29.60
N PRO A 430 2.69 -2.55 29.79
CA PRO A 430 1.89 -1.34 29.93
C PRO A 430 2.54 -0.48 30.99
N ARG A 431 2.82 0.76 30.66
CA ARG A 431 3.27 1.76 31.64
C ARG A 431 2.10 1.93 32.61
N ASN A 432 2.30 1.49 33.88
CA ASN A 432 1.40 1.80 34.99
C ASN A 432 1.28 3.33 35.16
#